data_c3dc03149059b11178c7b7dc58832470
#
_entry.id   c3dc03149059b11178c7b7dc58832470
#
_cell.length_a   1.000
_cell.length_b   1.000
_cell.length_c   1.000
_cell.angle_alpha   90.00
_cell.angle_beta   90.00
_cell.angle_gamma   90.00
#
_symmetry.space_group_name_H-M   'P 1'
#
loop_
_entity.id
_entity.type
_entity.pdbx_description
1 polymer ?
#
loop_
_entity_poly.entity_id
_entity_poly.type
_entity_poly.pdbx_seq_one_letter_code
_entity_poly.pdbx_strand_id
1 'polypeptide(L)'
;RGLVTEFGREYQLHVEGFVDMDGNEMNPQDFTVRGVEKVKPKPEDAAHEQIALEAAREGIVLLKNEAEVLPLKKGTVLNLFGRGIHEFRIGAVGAGKINPRYSVNFVEAAREGEAYSLNEELVEFYGCDRDEIPGDEMLMRAKNLSDTAIVFLTRAAGENQDASTAKGEYYLSEAEEALIAKVTDTFAKTIVVLNVGYPIDVTFAEKYAVAGLIYSGFGGMLAGPALSDILSGAVNPSGKLPDTWAKDYFDIPSSKNFYDCVDKTRLTADENIYVDTCYEEDIYVGYRYFTTFRKKAAYPFGYGLSYTEFCIRQENIRFDGEVLELDVYVKNVGEKAGKEVVQVYVGKPESELEQPEKELVFFEKTKELLPGD
;
A
#
# COMPACT_ATOMS: atom_id res chain seq x y z
N ARG A 1 2.82 18.75 17.03
CA ARG A 1 1.70 18.55 17.98
C ARG A 1 0.55 19.41 17.50
N GLY A 2 -0.58 18.77 17.16
CA GLY A 2 -1.78 19.51 16.75
C GLY A 2 -2.29 20.40 17.88
N LEU A 3 -2.65 21.63 17.57
CA LEU A 3 -3.28 22.52 18.53
C LEU A 3 -4.67 21.96 18.85
N VAL A 4 -4.91 21.55 20.08
CA VAL A 4 -6.26 21.18 20.52
C VAL A 4 -7.01 22.47 20.78
N THR A 5 -8.01 22.77 19.93
CA THR A 5 -8.83 23.99 20.03
C THR A 5 -10.24 23.66 20.56
N GLU A 6 -10.74 24.48 21.47
CA GLU A 6 -12.13 24.38 21.95
C GLU A 6 -13.07 25.07 20.93
N PHE A 7 -14.24 24.46 20.68
CA PHE A 7 -15.25 25.02 19.79
C PHE A 7 -15.65 26.46 20.17
N GLY A 8 -15.65 27.32 19.16
CA GLY A 8 -16.08 28.71 19.31
C GLY A 8 -15.07 29.64 20.00
N ARG A 9 -13.99 29.11 20.57
CA ARG A 9 -12.94 29.90 21.20
C ARG A 9 -11.98 30.46 20.15
N GLU A 10 -11.60 31.71 20.33
CA GLU A 10 -10.56 32.37 19.50
C GLU A 10 -9.19 32.20 20.16
N TYR A 11 -8.21 31.91 19.34
CA TYR A 11 -6.82 31.76 19.71
C TYR A 11 -6.00 32.75 18.91
N GLN A 12 -5.06 33.40 19.55
CA GLN A 12 -4.04 34.21 18.88
C GLN A 12 -2.81 33.32 18.66
N LEU A 13 -2.42 33.15 17.40
CA LEU A 13 -1.24 32.41 17.01
C LEU A 13 -0.20 33.43 16.52
N HIS A 14 0.89 33.54 17.28
CA HIS A 14 2.05 34.34 16.88
C HIS A 14 3.06 33.42 16.21
N VAL A 15 3.51 33.82 15.03
CA VAL A 15 4.47 33.07 14.22
C VAL A 15 5.68 33.95 13.96
N GLU A 16 6.82 33.54 14.49
CA GLU A 16 8.11 34.22 14.34
C GLU A 16 9.26 33.24 14.10
N GLY A 17 10.40 33.72 13.63
CA GLY A 17 11.61 32.92 13.48
C GLY A 17 11.61 31.98 12.26
N PHE A 18 10.71 32.18 11.32
CA PHE A 18 10.74 31.46 10.04
C PHE A 18 11.69 32.14 9.07
N VAL A 19 12.45 31.31 8.37
CA VAL A 19 13.37 31.73 7.32
C VAL A 19 12.91 31.08 6.01
N ASP A 20 12.89 31.85 4.92
CA ASP A 20 12.56 31.27 3.61
C ASP A 20 13.74 30.43 3.06
N MET A 21 13.53 29.79 1.90
CA MET A 21 14.56 28.94 1.30
C MET A 21 15.80 29.71 0.83
N ASP A 22 15.71 31.03 0.72
CA ASP A 22 16.82 31.93 0.37
C ASP A 22 17.53 32.51 1.59
N GLY A 23 17.08 32.14 2.80
CA GLY A 23 17.69 32.58 4.06
C GLY A 23 17.19 33.92 4.59
N ASN A 24 16.08 34.47 4.06
CA ASN A 24 15.51 35.71 4.56
C ASN A 24 14.56 35.42 5.73
N GLU A 25 14.71 36.16 6.81
CA GLU A 25 13.78 36.09 7.94
C GLU A 25 12.41 36.66 7.55
N MET A 26 11.35 35.91 7.80
CA MET A 26 9.99 36.39 7.67
C MET A 26 9.65 37.31 8.86
N ASN A 27 9.00 38.45 8.58
CA ASN A 27 8.47 39.30 9.63
C ASN A 27 7.46 38.49 10.49
N PRO A 28 7.47 38.70 11.83
CA PRO A 28 6.48 38.07 12.70
C PRO A 28 5.05 38.35 12.22
N GLN A 29 4.20 37.35 12.28
CA GLN A 29 2.80 37.46 11.88
C GLN A 29 1.88 36.93 12.97
N ASP A 30 0.78 37.66 13.20
CA ASP A 30 -0.27 37.27 14.12
C ASP A 30 -1.50 36.78 13.36
N PHE A 31 -2.01 35.63 13.72
CA PHE A 31 -3.22 35.04 13.16
C PHE A 31 -4.25 34.84 14.27
N THR A 32 -5.50 35.16 13.97
CA THR A 32 -6.63 34.76 14.80
C THR A 32 -7.21 33.46 14.24
N VAL A 33 -7.17 32.40 15.04
CA VAL A 33 -7.71 31.09 14.69
C VAL A 33 -8.90 30.80 15.57
N ARG A 34 -10.00 30.39 14.99
CA ARG A 34 -11.21 30.00 15.75
C ARG A 34 -11.38 28.48 15.71
N GLY A 35 -11.58 27.89 16.88
CA GLY A 35 -11.94 26.48 17.00
C GLY A 35 -13.28 26.21 16.32
N VAL A 36 -13.30 25.22 15.43
CA VAL A 36 -14.53 24.75 14.76
C VAL A 36 -15.11 23.56 15.50
N GLU A 37 -16.44 23.43 15.50
CA GLU A 37 -17.10 22.26 16.05
C GLU A 37 -16.70 21.03 15.23
N LYS A 38 -16.30 19.94 15.91
CA LYS A 38 -16.24 18.64 15.27
C LYS A 38 -17.67 18.29 14.88
N VAL A 39 -17.92 18.11 13.60
CA VAL A 39 -19.24 17.65 13.11
C VAL A 39 -19.58 16.36 13.84
N LYS A 40 -20.69 16.35 14.58
CA LYS A 40 -21.14 15.13 15.25
C LYS A 40 -21.48 14.09 14.19
N PRO A 41 -21.02 12.85 14.34
CA PRO A 41 -21.37 11.78 13.41
C PRO A 41 -22.91 11.63 13.37
N LYS A 42 -23.45 11.51 12.17
CA LYS A 42 -24.83 11.14 11.96
C LYS A 42 -24.97 9.60 12.05
N PRO A 43 -26.17 9.05 12.31
CA PRO A 43 -26.35 7.60 12.33
C PRO A 43 -25.91 6.89 11.05
N GLU A 44 -26.15 7.49 9.88
CA GLU A 44 -25.71 6.97 8.57
C GLU A 44 -24.19 6.96 8.41
N ASP A 45 -23.48 7.82 9.12
CA ASP A 45 -22.02 7.90 9.07
C ASP A 45 -21.35 6.64 9.61
N ALA A 46 -21.94 6.02 10.64
CA ALA A 46 -21.40 4.77 11.20
C ALA A 46 -21.49 3.61 10.20
N ALA A 47 -22.56 3.56 9.38
CA ALA A 47 -22.69 2.57 8.33
C ALA A 47 -21.64 2.81 7.21
N HIS A 48 -21.41 4.06 6.83
CA HIS A 48 -20.38 4.41 5.83
C HIS A 48 -18.97 4.12 6.35
N GLU A 49 -18.69 4.37 7.62
CA GLU A 49 -17.41 4.01 8.24
C GLU A 49 -17.15 2.50 8.23
N GLN A 50 -18.20 1.71 8.51
CA GLN A 50 -18.10 0.27 8.44
C GLN A 50 -17.78 -0.23 7.02
N ILE A 51 -18.43 0.34 5.99
CA ILE A 51 -18.15 0.03 4.60
C ILE A 51 -16.72 0.44 4.23
N ALA A 52 -16.26 1.62 4.67
CA ALA A 52 -14.90 2.10 4.42
C ALA A 52 -13.85 1.19 5.08
N LEU A 53 -14.09 0.74 6.32
CA LEU A 53 -13.22 -0.22 7.00
C LEU A 53 -13.17 -1.56 6.29
N GLU A 54 -14.33 -2.07 5.87
CA GLU A 54 -14.41 -3.33 5.14
C GLU A 54 -13.68 -3.23 3.78
N ALA A 55 -13.90 -2.16 3.02
CA ALA A 55 -13.19 -1.92 1.77
C ALA A 55 -11.67 -1.86 1.97
N ALA A 56 -11.20 -1.20 3.03
CA ALA A 56 -9.77 -1.15 3.36
C ALA A 56 -9.20 -2.55 3.69
N ARG A 57 -9.91 -3.35 4.50
CA ARG A 57 -9.54 -4.75 4.82
C ARG A 57 -9.46 -5.61 3.57
N GLU A 58 -10.45 -5.50 2.70
CA GLU A 58 -10.56 -6.27 1.44
C GLU A 58 -9.51 -5.87 0.39
N GLY A 59 -8.96 -4.66 0.49
CA GLY A 59 -7.96 -4.12 -0.42
C GLY A 59 -6.52 -4.42 -0.02
N ILE A 60 -6.24 -4.78 1.24
CA ILE A 60 -4.89 -5.13 1.68
C ILE A 60 -4.45 -6.46 1.07
N VAL A 61 -3.23 -6.47 0.50
CA VAL A 61 -2.67 -7.64 -0.18
C VAL A 61 -1.48 -8.19 0.60
N LEU A 62 -1.53 -9.46 0.95
CA LEU A 62 -0.40 -10.19 1.51
C LEU A 62 0.48 -10.69 0.36
N LEU A 63 1.68 -10.14 0.23
CA LEU A 63 2.61 -10.48 -0.86
C LEU A 63 3.61 -11.59 -0.49
N LYS A 64 4.01 -11.65 0.78
CA LYS A 64 4.97 -12.65 1.28
C LYS A 64 4.65 -13.01 2.73
N ASN A 65 4.76 -14.31 3.08
CA ASN A 65 4.53 -14.80 4.43
C ASN A 65 5.38 -16.05 4.69
N GLU A 66 6.69 -15.87 4.86
CA GLU A 66 7.61 -16.97 5.12
C GLU A 66 7.50 -17.45 6.57
N ALA A 67 7.61 -18.77 6.76
CA ALA A 67 7.51 -19.41 8.05
C ALA A 67 6.28 -18.97 8.88
N GLU A 68 5.20 -18.60 8.20
CA GLU A 68 3.95 -18.15 8.82
C GLU A 68 4.19 -17.04 9.87
N VAL A 69 5.05 -16.06 9.50
CA VAL A 69 5.33 -14.92 10.38
C VAL A 69 4.07 -14.12 10.70
N LEU A 70 3.08 -14.18 9.82
CA LEU A 70 1.73 -13.64 9.96
C LEU A 70 0.68 -14.77 9.95
N PRO A 71 -0.44 -14.61 10.67
CA PRO A 71 -0.75 -13.49 11.56
C PRO A 71 0.10 -13.49 12.83
N LEU A 72 0.26 -12.29 13.39
CA LEU A 72 1.01 -12.10 14.64
C LEU A 72 0.34 -12.82 15.80
N LYS A 73 1.13 -13.40 16.69
CA LYS A 73 0.62 -14.02 17.91
C LYS A 73 0.11 -12.95 18.88
N LYS A 74 -1.02 -13.24 19.54
CA LYS A 74 -1.55 -12.35 20.58
C LYS A 74 -0.50 -12.09 21.67
N GLY A 75 -0.37 -10.83 22.07
CA GLY A 75 0.59 -10.37 23.08
C GLY A 75 2.02 -10.15 22.56
N THR A 76 2.26 -10.24 21.25
CA THR A 76 3.54 -9.87 20.66
C THR A 76 3.82 -8.37 20.89
N VAL A 77 5.07 -8.03 21.29
CA VAL A 77 5.55 -6.66 21.30
C VAL A 77 6.06 -6.32 19.91
N LEU A 78 5.60 -5.23 19.32
CA LEU A 78 6.00 -4.79 17.98
C LEU A 78 7.09 -3.73 18.04
N ASN A 79 8.20 -3.98 17.39
CA ASN A 79 9.24 -3.00 17.12
C ASN A 79 8.95 -2.34 15.77
N LEU A 80 8.50 -1.08 15.77
CA LEU A 80 8.11 -0.35 14.58
C LEU A 80 9.26 0.53 14.10
N PHE A 81 9.51 0.53 12.78
CA PHE A 81 10.60 1.24 12.14
C PHE A 81 10.13 2.04 10.93
N GLY A 82 10.82 3.15 10.66
CA GLY A 82 10.59 4.01 9.51
C GLY A 82 9.58 5.13 9.77
N ARG A 83 9.74 6.24 9.05
CA ARG A 83 8.88 7.43 9.21
C ARG A 83 7.41 7.16 8.91
N GLY A 84 7.10 6.16 8.09
CA GLY A 84 5.73 5.74 7.76
C GLY A 84 4.87 5.37 8.96
N ILE A 85 5.47 5.19 10.15
CA ILE A 85 4.76 4.99 11.42
C ILE A 85 3.85 6.20 11.72
N HIS A 86 4.36 7.42 11.51
CA HIS A 86 3.65 8.69 11.77
C HIS A 86 3.12 9.33 10.49
N GLU A 87 3.80 9.13 9.35
CA GLU A 87 3.36 9.55 8.02
C GLU A 87 2.48 8.50 7.31
N PHE A 88 1.64 7.82 8.04
CA PHE A 88 0.76 6.82 7.45
C PHE A 88 -0.23 7.48 6.48
N ARG A 89 -0.09 7.18 5.21
CA ARG A 89 -0.87 7.82 4.15
C ARG A 89 -2.21 7.14 3.97
N ILE A 90 -3.25 7.96 4.06
CA ILE A 90 -4.64 7.50 3.94
C ILE A 90 -5.21 7.72 2.53
N GLY A 91 -4.56 8.55 1.71
CA GLY A 91 -4.99 8.90 0.37
C GLY A 91 -3.87 9.58 -0.42
N ALA A 92 -4.17 9.90 -1.66
CA ALA A 92 -3.27 10.59 -2.58
C ALA A 92 -3.06 12.06 -2.19
N VAL A 93 -2.15 12.74 -2.90
CA VAL A 93 -1.92 14.18 -2.80
C VAL A 93 -2.58 14.90 -4.00
N GLY A 94 -2.57 16.23 -3.99
CA GLY A 94 -3.17 17.04 -5.07
C GLY A 94 -4.70 16.86 -5.14
N ALA A 95 -5.22 16.65 -6.34
CA ALA A 95 -6.66 16.46 -6.58
C ALA A 95 -7.23 15.20 -5.90
N GLY A 96 -6.40 14.20 -5.68
CA GLY A 96 -6.77 12.97 -4.95
C GLY A 96 -6.70 13.07 -3.43
N LYS A 97 -6.40 14.25 -2.87
CA LYS A 97 -6.34 14.44 -1.42
C LYS A 97 -7.73 14.31 -0.80
N ILE A 98 -7.84 13.44 0.18
CA ILE A 98 -9.08 13.27 0.96
C ILE A 98 -9.08 14.18 2.20
N ASN A 99 -10.26 14.65 2.59
CA ASN A 99 -10.49 15.40 3.82
C ASN A 99 -11.46 14.62 4.72
N PRO A 100 -10.99 13.58 5.42
CA PRO A 100 -11.84 12.78 6.30
C PRO A 100 -12.20 13.58 7.55
N ARG A 101 -13.30 13.22 8.19
CA ARG A 101 -13.70 13.78 9.50
C ARG A 101 -12.65 13.52 10.58
N TYR A 102 -12.01 12.37 10.50
CA TYR A 102 -10.86 11.94 11.30
C TYR A 102 -10.13 10.84 10.52
N SER A 103 -8.96 10.49 10.96
CA SER A 103 -8.25 9.30 10.48
C SER A 103 -7.61 8.62 11.67
N VAL A 104 -7.46 7.30 11.58
CA VAL A 104 -6.77 6.48 12.57
C VAL A 104 -5.58 5.84 11.88
N ASN A 105 -4.38 6.19 12.31
CA ASN A 105 -3.16 5.56 11.80
C ASN A 105 -2.90 4.21 12.48
N PHE A 106 -1.86 3.50 12.04
CA PHE A 106 -1.57 2.17 12.58
C PHE A 106 -1.18 2.21 14.07
N VAL A 107 -0.42 3.19 14.52
CA VAL A 107 0.01 3.32 15.92
C VAL A 107 -1.18 3.54 16.84
N GLU A 108 -2.10 4.41 16.44
CA GLU A 108 -3.36 4.66 17.17
C GLU A 108 -4.20 3.39 17.26
N ALA A 109 -4.41 2.71 16.13
CA ALA A 109 -5.16 1.45 16.10
C ALA A 109 -4.50 0.35 16.95
N ALA A 110 -3.17 0.26 16.92
CA ALA A 110 -2.43 -0.72 17.70
C ALA A 110 -2.51 -0.47 19.21
N ARG A 111 -2.55 0.78 19.65
CA ARG A 111 -2.71 1.16 21.06
C ARG A 111 -4.12 0.94 21.59
N GLU A 112 -5.13 1.12 20.75
CA GLU A 112 -6.52 0.88 21.10
C GLU A 112 -6.87 -0.62 21.11
N GLY A 113 -6.13 -1.42 20.33
CA GLY A 113 -6.33 -2.87 20.22
C GLY A 113 -5.66 -3.65 21.34
N GLU A 114 -6.15 -4.89 21.57
CA GLU A 114 -5.60 -5.83 22.58
C GLU A 114 -4.74 -6.96 21.96
N ALA A 115 -4.49 -6.90 20.65
CA ALA A 115 -3.81 -7.99 19.95
C ALA A 115 -2.31 -8.03 20.24
N TYR A 116 -1.68 -6.87 20.35
CA TYR A 116 -0.24 -6.70 20.58
C TYR A 116 0.04 -5.38 21.31
N SER A 117 1.28 -5.20 21.75
CA SER A 117 1.75 -3.95 22.33
C SER A 117 2.87 -3.35 21.50
N LEU A 118 3.14 -2.07 21.69
CA LEU A 118 4.17 -1.35 20.96
C LEU A 118 5.43 -1.17 21.81
N ASN A 119 6.59 -1.20 21.20
CA ASN A 119 7.80 -0.67 21.77
C ASN A 119 7.76 0.84 21.67
N GLU A 120 7.31 1.51 22.75
CA GLU A 120 7.10 2.96 22.76
C GLU A 120 8.39 3.75 22.58
N GLU A 121 9.55 3.22 22.96
CA GLU A 121 10.85 3.86 22.73
C GLU A 121 11.12 4.07 21.22
N LEU A 122 10.78 3.07 20.38
CA LEU A 122 10.91 3.20 18.93
C LEU A 122 9.83 4.10 18.32
N VAL A 123 8.60 4.04 18.83
CA VAL A 123 7.52 4.94 18.38
C VAL A 123 7.88 6.39 18.66
N GLU A 124 8.45 6.68 19.82
CA GLU A 124 8.92 8.01 20.21
C GLU A 124 10.13 8.47 19.38
N PHE A 125 11.07 7.55 19.10
CA PHE A 125 12.23 7.82 18.24
C PHE A 125 11.82 8.33 16.87
N TYR A 126 10.82 7.72 16.24
CA TYR A 126 10.29 8.12 14.92
C TYR A 126 9.24 9.26 15.00
N GLY A 127 8.89 9.73 16.20
CA GLY A 127 7.84 10.75 16.40
C GLY A 127 8.14 12.14 15.86
N CYS A 128 9.32 12.36 15.30
CA CYS A 128 9.81 13.64 14.78
C CYS A 128 10.35 13.48 13.35
N ASP A 129 9.57 12.90 12.44
CA ASP A 129 9.87 12.86 10.99
C ASP A 129 11.34 12.49 10.67
N ARG A 130 11.78 11.35 11.20
CA ARG A 130 13.16 10.89 11.08
C ARG A 130 13.30 9.75 10.08
N ASP A 131 14.24 9.89 9.15
CA ASP A 131 14.75 8.80 8.33
C ASP A 131 16.00 8.13 8.94
N GLU A 132 16.26 8.35 10.23
CA GLU A 132 17.44 7.86 10.91
C GLU A 132 17.30 6.38 11.31
N ILE A 133 18.41 5.68 11.33
CA ILE A 133 18.48 4.31 11.86
C ILE A 133 18.80 4.38 13.35
N PRO A 134 18.02 3.72 14.23
CA PRO A 134 18.33 3.67 15.64
C PRO A 134 19.72 3.09 15.92
N GLY A 135 20.42 3.63 16.90
CA GLY A 135 21.73 3.13 17.29
C GLY A 135 21.68 1.68 17.82
N ASP A 136 22.83 1.00 17.80
CA ASP A 136 22.93 -0.42 18.17
C ASP A 136 22.38 -0.74 19.55
N GLU A 137 22.59 0.13 20.52
CA GLU A 137 22.06 -0.06 21.90
C GLU A 137 20.53 -0.08 21.92
N MET A 138 19.87 0.83 21.18
CA MET A 138 18.41 0.85 21.07
C MET A 138 17.89 -0.39 20.37
N LEU A 139 18.53 -0.79 19.27
CA LEU A 139 18.19 -2.02 18.54
C LEU A 139 18.31 -3.26 19.42
N MET A 140 19.36 -3.34 20.25
CA MET A 140 19.54 -4.47 21.18
C MET A 140 18.47 -4.46 22.29
N ARG A 141 18.09 -3.29 22.81
CA ARG A 141 16.96 -3.22 23.76
C ARG A 141 15.65 -3.65 23.10
N ALA A 142 15.39 -3.19 21.88
CA ALA A 142 14.21 -3.59 21.11
C ALA A 142 14.18 -5.10 20.84
N LYS A 143 15.30 -5.69 20.42
CA LYS A 143 15.46 -7.14 20.23
C LYS A 143 15.17 -7.94 21.48
N ASN A 144 15.61 -7.45 22.64
CA ASN A 144 15.35 -8.12 23.92
C ASN A 144 13.86 -8.10 24.32
N LEU A 145 13.08 -7.13 23.83
CA LEU A 145 11.63 -7.08 24.03
C LEU A 145 10.90 -8.06 23.10
N SER A 146 11.31 -8.13 21.84
CA SER A 146 10.66 -8.98 20.84
C SER A 146 11.56 -9.19 19.62
N ASP A 147 11.44 -10.36 19.00
CA ASP A 147 12.08 -10.66 17.71
C ASP A 147 11.22 -10.26 16.49
N THR A 148 10.15 -9.52 16.71
CA THR A 148 9.24 -9.07 15.67
C THR A 148 9.44 -7.59 15.37
N ALA A 149 9.77 -7.29 14.12
CA ALA A 149 9.98 -5.93 13.61
C ALA A 149 9.04 -5.67 12.41
N ILE A 150 8.49 -4.46 12.34
CA ILE A 150 7.70 -3.98 11.21
C ILE A 150 8.32 -2.70 10.67
N VAL A 151 8.72 -2.70 9.41
CA VAL A 151 9.24 -1.53 8.70
C VAL A 151 8.14 -0.96 7.81
N PHE A 152 7.86 0.33 7.94
CA PHE A 152 6.88 1.03 7.13
C PHE A 152 7.57 1.83 6.03
N LEU A 153 7.29 1.49 4.78
CA LEU A 153 7.69 2.24 3.60
C LEU A 153 6.49 3.03 3.08
N THR A 154 6.68 4.31 2.82
CA THR A 154 5.59 5.17 2.34
C THR A 154 6.02 5.93 1.09
N ARG A 155 5.10 6.10 0.14
CA ARG A 155 5.25 6.94 -1.04
C ARG A 155 4.03 7.84 -1.20
N ALA A 156 4.26 9.10 -1.55
CA ALA A 156 3.18 9.95 -2.04
C ALA A 156 2.78 9.49 -3.44
N ALA A 157 1.51 9.61 -3.75
CA ALA A 157 0.99 9.44 -5.10
C ALA A 157 -0.01 10.54 -5.38
N GLY A 158 -0.08 11.03 -6.60
CA GLY A 158 -1.00 12.09 -6.99
C GLY A 158 -0.89 12.38 -8.47
N GLU A 159 -1.80 13.24 -8.93
CA GLU A 159 -1.81 13.70 -10.31
C GLU A 159 -0.49 14.40 -10.67
N ASN A 160 0.07 14.08 -11.81
CA ASN A 160 1.37 14.54 -12.29
C ASN A 160 2.56 14.20 -11.36
N GLN A 161 2.43 13.14 -10.57
CA GLN A 161 3.46 12.64 -9.67
C GLN A 161 3.75 11.16 -9.97
N ASP A 162 4.21 10.91 -11.19
CA ASP A 162 4.62 9.57 -11.60
C ASP A 162 5.96 9.21 -10.98
N ALA A 163 6.11 7.94 -10.61
CA ALA A 163 7.36 7.44 -10.08
C ALA A 163 8.45 7.50 -11.14
N SER A 164 9.61 8.02 -10.78
CA SER A 164 10.82 7.97 -11.59
C SER A 164 11.77 6.89 -11.10
N THR A 165 12.91 6.73 -11.79
CA THR A 165 14.00 5.85 -11.35
C THR A 165 14.84 6.45 -10.23
N ALA A 166 14.49 7.64 -9.72
CA ALA A 166 15.19 8.24 -8.61
C ALA A 166 15.05 7.37 -7.35
N LYS A 167 16.11 7.34 -6.54
CA LYS A 167 16.08 6.68 -5.23
C LYS A 167 15.07 7.36 -4.30
N GLY A 168 14.25 6.55 -3.66
CA GLY A 168 13.15 7.03 -2.81
C GLY A 168 11.82 7.15 -3.56
N GLU A 169 11.77 6.86 -4.87
CA GLU A 169 10.56 6.78 -5.68
C GLU A 169 10.26 5.32 -6.03
N TYR A 170 10.53 4.87 -7.27
CA TYR A 170 10.35 3.45 -7.61
C TYR A 170 11.33 2.57 -6.82
N TYR A 171 12.61 2.94 -6.80
CA TYR A 171 13.61 2.24 -6.00
C TYR A 171 13.66 2.77 -4.56
N LEU A 172 14.16 1.94 -3.64
CA LEU A 172 14.41 2.37 -2.27
C LEU A 172 15.41 3.53 -2.21
N SER A 173 15.22 4.44 -1.25
CA SER A 173 16.26 5.38 -0.88
C SER A 173 17.44 4.66 -0.19
N GLU A 174 18.59 5.30 -0.12
CA GLU A 174 19.74 4.74 0.59
C GLU A 174 19.46 4.52 2.08
N ALA A 175 18.69 5.43 2.68
CA ALA A 175 18.28 5.32 4.07
C ALA A 175 17.33 4.14 4.31
N GLU A 176 16.34 3.96 3.42
CA GLU A 176 15.40 2.83 3.51
C GLU A 176 16.11 1.48 3.31
N GLU A 177 17.01 1.41 2.34
CA GLU A 177 17.79 0.19 2.08
C GLU A 177 18.68 -0.16 3.27
N ALA A 178 19.38 0.83 3.84
CA ALA A 178 20.20 0.65 5.03
C ALA A 178 19.37 0.27 6.26
N LEU A 179 18.18 0.87 6.43
CA LEU A 179 17.26 0.52 7.52
C LEU A 179 16.79 -0.93 7.41
N ILE A 180 16.31 -1.36 6.24
CA ILE A 180 15.84 -2.73 6.02
C ILE A 180 16.98 -3.72 6.28
N ALA A 181 18.18 -3.48 5.74
CA ALA A 181 19.34 -4.33 5.97
C ALA A 181 19.64 -4.46 7.47
N LYS A 182 19.69 -3.33 8.20
CA LYS A 182 19.98 -3.33 9.63
C LYS A 182 18.91 -4.03 10.47
N VAL A 183 17.64 -3.82 10.13
CA VAL A 183 16.50 -4.46 10.83
C VAL A 183 16.47 -5.96 10.57
N THR A 184 16.66 -6.40 9.33
CA THR A 184 16.67 -7.84 9.00
C THR A 184 17.87 -8.58 9.59
N ASP A 185 19.03 -7.92 9.70
CA ASP A 185 20.19 -8.46 10.41
C ASP A 185 19.96 -8.62 11.92
N THR A 186 19.08 -7.77 12.48
CA THR A 186 18.81 -7.76 13.92
C THR A 186 17.64 -8.66 14.29
N PHE A 187 16.55 -8.65 13.54
CA PHE A 187 15.27 -9.29 13.86
C PHE A 187 14.94 -10.39 12.85
N ALA A 188 14.77 -11.62 13.32
CA ALA A 188 14.45 -12.76 12.45
C ALA A 188 13.03 -12.69 11.86
N LYS A 189 12.12 -11.96 12.51
CA LYS A 189 10.73 -11.78 12.06
C LYS A 189 10.50 -10.35 11.58
N THR A 190 11.12 -10.02 10.45
CA THR A 190 10.95 -8.70 9.85
C THR A 190 9.83 -8.73 8.83
N ILE A 191 8.85 -7.85 9.03
CA ILE A 191 7.72 -7.60 8.14
C ILE A 191 7.88 -6.22 7.54
N VAL A 192 7.63 -6.06 6.24
CA VAL A 192 7.58 -4.75 5.60
C VAL A 192 6.16 -4.44 5.17
N VAL A 193 5.69 -3.25 5.52
CA VAL A 193 4.39 -2.70 5.11
C VAL A 193 4.61 -1.62 4.07
N LEU A 194 4.05 -1.82 2.89
CA LEU A 194 4.09 -0.90 1.77
C LEU A 194 2.83 -0.03 1.79
N ASN A 195 2.95 1.16 2.36
CA ASN A 195 1.90 2.18 2.34
C ASN A 195 2.17 3.16 1.18
N VAL A 196 1.98 2.65 -0.03
CA VAL A 196 2.32 3.31 -1.28
C VAL A 196 1.12 3.33 -2.23
N GLY A 197 1.04 4.31 -3.11
CA GLY A 197 -0.07 4.45 -4.06
C GLY A 197 0.22 3.91 -5.47
N TYR A 198 1.41 3.36 -5.69
CA TYR A 198 1.85 2.78 -6.96
C TYR A 198 2.87 1.65 -6.71
N PRO A 199 3.09 0.74 -7.69
CA PRO A 199 4.11 -0.29 -7.57
C PRO A 199 5.52 0.30 -7.39
N ILE A 200 6.29 -0.28 -6.47
CA ILE A 200 7.70 0.05 -6.24
C ILE A 200 8.56 -1.21 -6.42
N ASP A 201 9.88 -1.04 -6.51
CA ASP A 201 10.79 -2.17 -6.46
C ASP A 201 10.63 -2.92 -5.14
N VAL A 202 10.33 -4.20 -5.23
CA VAL A 202 10.18 -5.12 -4.08
C VAL A 202 11.23 -6.24 -4.05
N THR A 203 12.24 -6.15 -4.91
CA THR A 203 13.32 -7.14 -4.97
C THR A 203 14.16 -7.16 -3.70
N PHE A 204 14.13 -6.08 -2.92
CA PHE A 204 14.74 -6.02 -1.59
C PHE A 204 14.21 -7.10 -0.64
N ALA A 205 12.97 -7.55 -0.80
CA ALA A 205 12.38 -8.56 0.07
C ALA A 205 13.03 -9.95 -0.08
N GLU A 206 13.57 -10.24 -1.27
CA GLU A 206 14.41 -11.43 -1.49
C GLU A 206 15.84 -11.18 -1.00
N LYS A 207 16.39 -9.99 -1.28
CA LYS A 207 17.78 -9.61 -0.96
C LYS A 207 18.07 -9.59 0.54
N TYR A 208 17.13 -9.11 1.35
CA TYR A 208 17.31 -8.86 2.78
C TYR A 208 16.51 -9.80 3.69
N ALA A 209 16.15 -11.00 3.23
CA ALA A 209 15.44 -12.00 4.03
C ALA A 209 14.22 -11.45 4.80
N VAL A 210 13.43 -10.57 4.16
CA VAL A 210 12.17 -10.08 4.70
C VAL A 210 11.20 -11.25 4.82
N ALA A 211 10.70 -11.54 6.04
CA ALA A 211 9.83 -12.69 6.29
C ALA A 211 8.37 -12.44 5.88
N GLY A 212 7.88 -11.21 5.99
CA GLY A 212 6.52 -10.82 5.60
C GLY A 212 6.51 -9.54 4.77
N LEU A 213 5.66 -9.50 3.72
CA LEU A 213 5.48 -8.30 2.91
C LEU A 213 3.99 -8.06 2.69
N ILE A 214 3.54 -6.86 3.05
CA ILE A 214 2.14 -6.45 2.91
C ILE A 214 2.06 -5.18 2.07
N TYR A 215 1.20 -5.16 1.07
CA TYR A 215 0.78 -3.96 0.39
C TYR A 215 -0.52 -3.45 1.01
N SER A 216 -0.44 -2.34 1.74
CA SER A 216 -1.60 -1.73 2.40
C SER A 216 -2.31 -0.69 1.52
N GLY A 217 -1.61 -0.16 0.51
CA GLY A 217 -2.14 0.91 -0.33
C GLY A 217 -2.59 2.13 0.50
N PHE A 218 -3.58 2.85 -0.01
CA PHE A 218 -4.24 3.98 0.66
C PHE A 218 -5.64 3.59 1.11
N GLY A 219 -5.75 3.12 2.34
CA GLY A 219 -6.99 2.55 2.90
C GLY A 219 -7.98 3.57 3.47
N GLY A 220 -7.82 4.88 3.20
CA GLY A 220 -8.74 5.89 3.72
C GLY A 220 -8.63 6.13 5.22
N MET A 221 -9.69 6.68 5.80
CA MET A 221 -9.71 7.13 7.19
C MET A 221 -9.50 6.02 8.23
N LEU A 222 -9.80 4.77 7.88
CA LEU A 222 -9.68 3.60 8.76
C LEU A 222 -8.59 2.61 8.30
N ALA A 223 -7.60 3.10 7.56
CA ALA A 223 -6.49 2.29 7.07
C ALA A 223 -5.66 1.64 8.20
N GLY A 224 -5.44 2.35 9.30
CA GLY A 224 -4.74 1.81 10.48
C GLY A 224 -5.45 0.63 11.12
N PRO A 225 -6.75 0.74 11.49
CA PRO A 225 -7.54 -0.39 11.97
C PRO A 225 -7.58 -1.57 11.00
N ALA A 226 -7.77 -1.32 9.70
CA ALA A 226 -7.76 -2.37 8.68
C ALA A 226 -6.44 -3.15 8.67
N LEU A 227 -5.31 -2.45 8.68
CA LEU A 227 -3.98 -3.08 8.74
C LEU A 227 -3.78 -3.85 10.05
N SER A 228 -4.24 -3.30 11.18
CA SER A 228 -4.17 -3.97 12.48
C SER A 228 -4.95 -5.28 12.49
N ASP A 229 -6.14 -5.32 11.88
CA ASP A 229 -6.96 -6.53 11.79
C ASP A 229 -6.29 -7.61 10.92
N ILE A 230 -5.67 -7.22 9.81
CA ILE A 230 -4.89 -8.15 8.99
C ILE A 230 -3.69 -8.70 9.77
N LEU A 231 -2.87 -7.83 10.36
CA LEU A 231 -1.67 -8.24 11.08
C LEU A 231 -1.97 -9.17 12.28
N SER A 232 -3.07 -8.92 12.98
CA SER A 232 -3.50 -9.75 14.12
C SER A 232 -4.20 -11.05 13.70
N GLY A 233 -4.63 -11.17 12.45
CA GLY A 233 -5.45 -12.29 11.97
C GLY A 233 -6.91 -12.21 12.37
N ALA A 234 -7.38 -11.08 12.90
CA ALA A 234 -8.81 -10.81 13.09
C ALA A 234 -9.55 -10.83 11.75
N VAL A 235 -8.85 -10.46 10.68
CA VAL A 235 -9.31 -10.59 9.29
C VAL A 235 -8.23 -11.33 8.49
N ASN A 236 -8.63 -12.31 7.71
CA ASN A 236 -7.75 -13.01 6.78
C ASN A 236 -7.61 -12.17 5.50
N PRO A 237 -6.38 -11.84 5.05
CA PRO A 237 -6.19 -11.06 3.83
C PRO A 237 -6.77 -11.77 2.61
N SER A 238 -7.47 -11.03 1.77
CA SER A 238 -8.09 -11.52 0.55
C SER A 238 -7.93 -10.56 -0.64
N GLY A 239 -7.16 -9.50 -0.45
CA GLY A 239 -6.84 -8.55 -1.50
C GLY A 239 -5.98 -9.19 -2.60
N LYS A 240 -6.15 -8.74 -3.83
CA LYS A 240 -5.35 -9.14 -4.99
C LYS A 240 -4.79 -7.90 -5.68
N LEU A 241 -3.56 -8.00 -6.19
CA LEU A 241 -2.92 -6.89 -6.88
C LEU A 241 -3.70 -6.49 -8.15
N PRO A 242 -4.07 -5.22 -8.31
CA PRO A 242 -4.70 -4.72 -9.53
C PRO A 242 -3.67 -4.42 -10.64
N ASP A 243 -2.38 -4.56 -10.34
CA ASP A 243 -1.27 -4.27 -11.23
C ASP A 243 -0.27 -5.42 -11.28
N THR A 244 0.55 -5.45 -12.34
CA THR A 244 1.74 -6.30 -12.41
C THR A 244 2.93 -5.53 -11.83
N TRP A 245 3.55 -6.05 -10.79
CA TRP A 245 4.73 -5.46 -10.18
C TRP A 245 5.99 -5.98 -10.87
N ALA A 246 6.67 -5.12 -11.59
CA ALA A 246 7.88 -5.45 -12.31
C ALA A 246 9.07 -5.68 -11.35
N LYS A 247 10.09 -6.42 -11.79
CA LYS A 247 11.35 -6.55 -11.07
C LYS A 247 12.28 -5.36 -11.27
N ASP A 248 12.15 -4.72 -12.42
CA ASP A 248 12.89 -3.52 -12.79
C ASP A 248 11.95 -2.51 -13.43
N TYR A 249 12.18 -1.23 -13.20
CA TYR A 249 11.38 -0.15 -13.78
C TYR A 249 11.29 -0.25 -15.30
N PHE A 250 12.41 -0.60 -15.96
CA PHE A 250 12.48 -0.70 -17.42
C PHE A 250 11.90 -1.99 -18.02
N ASP A 251 11.40 -2.89 -17.17
CA ASP A 251 10.57 -4.02 -17.62
C ASP A 251 9.14 -3.59 -17.99
N ILE A 252 8.72 -2.40 -17.56
CA ILE A 252 7.41 -1.81 -17.89
C ILE A 252 7.52 -1.21 -19.30
N PRO A 253 6.64 -1.61 -20.27
CA PRO A 253 6.77 -1.18 -21.66
C PRO A 253 6.83 0.34 -21.84
N SER A 254 5.91 1.06 -21.18
CA SER A 254 5.80 2.52 -21.27
C SER A 254 6.92 3.28 -20.56
N SER A 255 7.75 2.63 -19.74
CA SER A 255 8.82 3.29 -18.98
C SER A 255 9.87 3.99 -19.84
N LYS A 256 10.00 3.59 -21.11
CA LYS A 256 11.00 4.10 -22.04
C LYS A 256 10.57 5.35 -22.79
N ASN A 257 9.28 5.57 -22.94
CA ASN A 257 8.72 6.62 -23.77
C ASN A 257 7.67 7.51 -23.07
N PHE A 258 7.38 7.30 -21.80
CA PHE A 258 6.36 8.02 -21.07
C PHE A 258 6.59 9.55 -21.05
N TYR A 259 7.85 9.99 -20.98
CA TYR A 259 8.24 11.40 -21.02
C TYR A 259 9.10 11.79 -22.24
N ASP A 260 9.48 10.85 -23.10
CA ASP A 260 10.40 11.11 -24.20
C ASP A 260 9.77 11.79 -25.41
N CYS A 261 8.44 11.88 -25.45
CA CYS A 261 7.69 12.54 -26.51
C CYS A 261 7.52 14.06 -26.32
N VAL A 262 8.32 14.67 -25.45
CA VAL A 262 8.28 16.13 -25.26
C VAL A 262 8.93 16.83 -26.45
N ASP A 263 8.12 17.31 -27.38
CA ASP A 263 8.62 18.16 -28.46
C ASP A 263 8.92 19.57 -27.91
N LYS A 264 10.15 19.74 -27.44
CA LYS A 264 10.63 21.04 -26.91
C LYS A 264 10.63 22.14 -27.95
N THR A 265 10.39 21.84 -29.22
CA THR A 265 10.31 22.82 -30.31
C THR A 265 8.92 23.45 -30.43
N ARG A 266 7.90 22.88 -29.78
CA ARG A 266 6.52 23.34 -29.74
C ARG A 266 6.17 24.09 -28.46
N LEU A 267 7.05 25.00 -28.02
CA LEU A 267 6.70 25.94 -26.95
C LEU A 267 5.71 26.98 -27.50
N THR A 268 4.57 27.12 -26.85
CA THR A 268 3.63 28.22 -27.14
C THR A 268 4.11 29.51 -26.49
N ALA A 269 3.54 30.64 -26.91
CA ALA A 269 3.81 31.94 -26.30
C ALA A 269 3.51 32.02 -24.80
N ASP A 270 2.71 31.06 -24.29
CA ASP A 270 2.35 30.91 -22.86
C ASP A 270 3.23 29.88 -22.11
N GLU A 271 4.38 29.50 -22.70
CA GLU A 271 5.31 28.50 -22.14
C GLU A 271 4.68 27.10 -21.90
N ASN A 272 3.53 26.80 -22.49
CA ASN A 272 2.95 25.48 -22.43
C ASN A 272 3.75 24.49 -23.29
N ILE A 273 4.15 23.38 -22.69
CA ILE A 273 4.83 22.28 -23.39
C ILE A 273 3.75 21.36 -23.95
N TYR A 274 3.71 21.20 -25.27
CA TYR A 274 2.91 20.14 -25.88
C TYR A 274 3.70 18.84 -25.86
N VAL A 275 3.05 17.79 -25.38
CA VAL A 275 3.61 16.45 -25.33
C VAL A 275 2.79 15.57 -26.25
N ASP A 276 3.41 15.01 -27.26
CA ASP A 276 2.81 13.95 -28.06
C ASP A 276 3.11 12.62 -27.36
N THR A 277 2.07 11.89 -26.97
CA THR A 277 2.23 10.57 -26.34
C THR A 277 2.12 9.48 -27.40
N CYS A 278 3.20 8.71 -27.57
CA CYS A 278 3.23 7.53 -28.44
C CYS A 278 2.98 6.29 -27.62
N TYR A 279 1.86 5.61 -27.82
CA TYR A 279 1.52 4.34 -27.15
C TYR A 279 2.17 3.16 -27.90
N GLU A 280 3.50 3.05 -27.83
CA GLU A 280 4.26 2.00 -28.52
C GLU A 280 3.92 0.60 -28.01
N GLU A 281 3.47 0.49 -26.77
CA GLU A 281 3.04 -0.75 -26.14
C GLU A 281 1.69 -1.27 -26.68
N ASP A 282 0.89 -0.39 -27.33
CA ASP A 282 -0.41 -0.69 -27.90
C ASP A 282 -1.32 -1.42 -26.87
N ILE A 283 -1.87 -2.60 -27.23
CA ILE A 283 -2.72 -3.41 -26.35
C ILE A 283 -1.94 -4.15 -25.25
N TYR A 284 -0.61 -4.16 -25.31
CA TYR A 284 0.25 -4.92 -24.42
C TYR A 284 0.60 -4.13 -23.16
N VAL A 285 -0.41 -3.85 -22.33
CA VAL A 285 -0.27 -3.12 -21.05
C VAL A 285 -0.37 -4.08 -19.87
N GLY A 286 0.45 -3.88 -18.84
CA GLY A 286 0.40 -4.63 -17.59
C GLY A 286 0.56 -6.14 -17.80
N TYR A 287 -0.33 -6.95 -17.22
CA TYR A 287 -0.25 -8.41 -17.31
C TYR A 287 -0.34 -8.93 -18.74
N ARG A 288 -1.03 -8.22 -19.67
CA ARG A 288 -1.08 -8.60 -21.07
C ARG A 288 0.31 -8.64 -21.70
N TYR A 289 1.14 -7.65 -21.41
CA TYR A 289 2.54 -7.63 -21.82
C TYR A 289 3.34 -8.75 -21.16
N PHE A 290 3.31 -8.82 -19.83
CA PHE A 290 4.13 -9.76 -19.07
C PHE A 290 3.82 -11.22 -19.43
N THR A 291 2.55 -11.57 -19.60
CA THR A 291 2.17 -12.95 -19.98
C THR A 291 2.52 -13.25 -21.44
N THR A 292 2.14 -12.40 -22.38
CA THR A 292 2.36 -12.63 -23.81
C THR A 292 3.85 -12.75 -24.16
N PHE A 293 4.68 -11.87 -23.59
CA PHE A 293 6.12 -11.88 -23.83
C PHE A 293 6.92 -12.69 -22.79
N ARG A 294 6.22 -13.42 -21.91
CA ARG A 294 6.80 -14.30 -20.89
C ARG A 294 7.84 -13.60 -20.00
N LYS A 295 7.59 -12.34 -19.67
CA LYS A 295 8.39 -11.55 -18.75
C LYS A 295 8.13 -11.97 -17.32
N LYS A 296 9.18 -12.06 -16.52
CA LYS A 296 9.07 -12.39 -15.09
C LYS A 296 8.74 -11.13 -14.29
N ALA A 297 7.57 -11.09 -13.71
CA ALA A 297 7.21 -10.09 -12.71
C ALA A 297 7.80 -10.43 -11.33
N ALA A 298 7.91 -9.44 -10.45
CA ALA A 298 8.09 -9.67 -9.02
C ALA A 298 6.80 -10.28 -8.44
N TYR A 299 5.67 -9.64 -8.70
CA TYR A 299 4.33 -10.18 -8.40
C TYR A 299 3.41 -9.96 -9.61
N PRO A 300 2.71 -11.00 -10.08
CA PRO A 300 1.81 -10.85 -11.22
C PRO A 300 0.51 -10.14 -10.81
N PHE A 301 -0.18 -9.57 -11.77
CA PHE A 301 -1.57 -9.12 -11.63
C PHE A 301 -2.44 -10.21 -11.01
N GLY A 302 -3.32 -9.84 -10.10
CA GLY A 302 -4.21 -10.76 -9.41
C GLY A 302 -3.55 -11.59 -8.31
N TYR A 303 -2.28 -11.33 -8.00
CA TYR A 303 -1.57 -12.01 -6.91
C TYR A 303 -1.99 -11.51 -5.53
N GLY A 304 -2.07 -12.41 -4.58
CA GLY A 304 -2.28 -12.15 -3.16
C GLY A 304 -2.42 -13.45 -2.40
N LEU A 305 -1.74 -13.55 -1.27
CA LEU A 305 -1.77 -14.69 -0.37
C LEU A 305 -2.93 -14.57 0.63
N SER A 306 -3.23 -15.68 1.28
CA SER A 306 -4.17 -15.80 2.39
C SER A 306 -3.50 -16.52 3.56
N TYR A 307 -4.07 -16.41 4.76
CA TYR A 307 -3.68 -17.22 5.92
C TYR A 307 -4.28 -18.65 5.88
N THR A 308 -5.03 -18.97 4.83
CA THR A 308 -5.59 -20.29 4.56
C THR A 308 -5.33 -20.69 3.11
N GLU A 309 -5.70 -21.89 2.74
CA GLU A 309 -5.52 -22.42 1.39
C GLU A 309 -6.86 -22.70 0.74
N PHE A 310 -6.97 -22.45 -0.56
CA PHE A 310 -8.16 -22.71 -1.35
C PHE A 310 -7.86 -23.66 -2.51
N CYS A 311 -8.76 -24.58 -2.73
CA CYS A 311 -8.81 -25.39 -3.93
C CYS A 311 -9.85 -24.79 -4.88
N ILE A 312 -9.40 -24.34 -6.05
CA ILE A 312 -10.28 -23.82 -7.11
C ILE A 312 -10.33 -24.85 -8.22
N ARG A 313 -11.52 -25.25 -8.62
CA ARG A 313 -11.73 -26.22 -9.67
C ARG A 313 -12.90 -25.81 -10.56
N GLN A 314 -12.64 -25.79 -11.86
CA GLN A 314 -13.70 -25.67 -12.86
C GLN A 314 -14.49 -26.98 -12.90
N GLU A 315 -15.82 -26.91 -12.87
CA GLU A 315 -16.69 -28.09 -12.92
C GLU A 315 -17.37 -28.25 -14.28
N ASN A 316 -18.11 -27.25 -14.73
CA ASN A 316 -18.85 -27.31 -15.97
C ASN A 316 -18.54 -26.11 -16.86
N ILE A 317 -18.53 -26.35 -18.17
CA ILE A 317 -18.55 -25.31 -19.19
C ILE A 317 -19.74 -25.60 -20.10
N ARG A 318 -20.57 -24.58 -20.33
CA ARG A 318 -21.68 -24.63 -21.30
C ARG A 318 -21.57 -23.43 -22.22
N PHE A 319 -21.73 -23.66 -23.49
CA PHE A 319 -21.73 -22.62 -24.52
C PHE A 319 -22.93 -22.85 -25.44
N ASP A 320 -23.80 -21.87 -25.53
CA ASP A 320 -25.02 -21.95 -26.37
C ASP A 320 -24.84 -21.29 -27.73
N GLY A 321 -23.65 -20.77 -28.04
CA GLY A 321 -23.30 -20.03 -29.25
C GLY A 321 -23.14 -18.54 -29.05
N GLU A 322 -23.62 -17.98 -27.92
CA GLU A 322 -23.53 -16.58 -27.57
C GLU A 322 -22.96 -16.39 -26.15
N VAL A 323 -23.39 -17.19 -25.18
CA VAL A 323 -23.05 -17.07 -23.76
C VAL A 323 -22.23 -18.27 -23.32
N LEU A 324 -21.13 -18.02 -22.67
CA LEU A 324 -20.31 -19.01 -21.98
C LEU A 324 -20.66 -19.01 -20.48
N GLU A 325 -21.25 -20.12 -20.01
CA GLU A 325 -21.47 -20.37 -18.59
C GLU A 325 -20.37 -21.25 -18.03
N LEU A 326 -19.85 -20.84 -16.88
CA LEU A 326 -18.77 -21.52 -16.18
C LEU A 326 -19.15 -21.76 -14.72
N ASP A 327 -19.23 -23.01 -14.29
CA ASP A 327 -19.37 -23.39 -12.90
C ASP A 327 -17.97 -23.58 -12.28
N VAL A 328 -17.66 -22.83 -11.23
CA VAL A 328 -16.39 -22.92 -10.49
C VAL A 328 -16.67 -23.31 -9.06
N TYR A 329 -16.04 -24.38 -8.61
CA TYR A 329 -16.06 -24.83 -7.24
C TYR A 329 -14.85 -24.27 -6.50
N VAL A 330 -15.08 -23.60 -5.38
CA VAL A 330 -14.03 -23.08 -4.49
C VAL A 330 -14.21 -23.72 -3.12
N LYS A 331 -13.17 -24.37 -2.63
CA LYS A 331 -13.15 -25.00 -1.30
C LYS A 331 -12.02 -24.44 -0.46
N ASN A 332 -12.31 -24.05 0.78
CA ASN A 332 -11.30 -23.78 1.78
C ASN A 332 -10.72 -25.10 2.30
N VAL A 333 -9.49 -25.40 1.94
CA VAL A 333 -8.79 -26.63 2.34
C VAL A 333 -7.81 -26.42 3.50
N GLY A 334 -7.65 -25.17 3.97
CA GLY A 334 -6.81 -24.82 5.11
C GLY A 334 -7.58 -24.76 6.43
N GLU A 335 -6.98 -24.14 7.43
CA GLU A 335 -7.45 -24.18 8.82
C GLU A 335 -8.12 -22.88 9.30
N LYS A 336 -8.13 -21.81 8.51
CA LYS A 336 -8.70 -20.51 8.88
C LYS A 336 -9.81 -20.13 7.93
N ALA A 337 -10.84 -19.45 8.44
CA ALA A 337 -11.84 -18.83 7.58
C ALA A 337 -11.22 -17.79 6.64
N GLY A 338 -11.73 -17.67 5.44
CA GLY A 338 -11.19 -16.71 4.48
C GLY A 338 -12.01 -16.61 3.20
N LYS A 339 -11.62 -15.66 2.37
CA LYS A 339 -12.24 -15.39 1.06
C LYS A 339 -11.20 -15.55 -0.04
N GLU A 340 -11.65 -15.98 -1.23
CA GLU A 340 -10.77 -16.10 -2.39
C GLU A 340 -11.40 -15.41 -3.61
N VAL A 341 -10.56 -14.92 -4.52
CA VAL A 341 -10.98 -14.28 -5.76
C VAL A 341 -10.78 -15.23 -6.93
N VAL A 342 -11.88 -15.65 -7.51
CA VAL A 342 -11.88 -16.39 -8.79
C VAL A 342 -11.65 -15.40 -9.92
N GLN A 343 -10.69 -15.68 -10.78
CA GLN A 343 -10.35 -14.86 -11.94
C GLN A 343 -10.49 -15.72 -13.19
N VAL A 344 -11.28 -15.27 -14.15
CA VAL A 344 -11.52 -15.98 -15.42
C VAL A 344 -10.82 -15.24 -16.54
N TYR A 345 -9.91 -15.93 -17.18
CA TYR A 345 -9.15 -15.43 -18.31
C TYR A 345 -9.52 -16.20 -19.58
N VAL A 346 -9.65 -15.48 -20.68
CA VAL A 346 -9.87 -16.07 -22.01
C VAL A 346 -8.63 -15.85 -22.86
N GLY A 347 -8.07 -16.94 -23.36
CA GLY A 347 -7.09 -16.95 -24.44
C GLY A 347 -7.81 -17.12 -25.77
N LYS A 348 -7.48 -16.31 -26.75
CA LYS A 348 -8.03 -16.41 -28.10
C LYS A 348 -7.16 -17.32 -28.95
N PRO A 349 -7.74 -18.06 -29.93
CA PRO A 349 -6.96 -18.84 -30.87
C PRO A 349 -6.08 -17.93 -31.73
N GLU A 350 -5.02 -18.47 -32.29
CA GLU A 350 -4.16 -17.75 -33.26
C GLU A 350 -5.01 -17.15 -34.39
N SER A 351 -4.77 -15.89 -34.69
CA SER A 351 -5.43 -15.14 -35.74
C SER A 351 -4.44 -14.22 -36.46
N GLU A 352 -4.86 -13.62 -37.57
CA GLU A 352 -4.05 -12.64 -38.31
C GLU A 352 -3.87 -11.33 -37.52
N LEU A 353 -4.75 -11.07 -36.55
CA LEU A 353 -4.67 -9.92 -35.67
C LEU A 353 -3.85 -10.27 -34.43
N GLU A 354 -2.91 -9.41 -34.10
CA GLU A 354 -2.17 -9.49 -32.83
C GLU A 354 -3.13 -9.37 -31.64
N GLN A 355 -2.90 -10.15 -30.62
CA GLN A 355 -3.71 -10.16 -29.42
C GLN A 355 -2.92 -10.70 -28.22
N PRO A 356 -3.26 -10.28 -26.99
CA PRO A 356 -2.63 -10.81 -25.80
C PRO A 356 -2.88 -12.30 -25.63
N GLU A 357 -1.95 -13.02 -24.99
CA GLU A 357 -2.08 -14.45 -24.68
C GLU A 357 -3.39 -14.75 -23.93
N LYS A 358 -3.78 -13.85 -23.02
CA LYS A 358 -5.02 -13.95 -22.27
C LYS A 358 -5.53 -12.61 -21.81
N GLU A 359 -6.85 -12.49 -21.64
CA GLU A 359 -7.53 -11.32 -21.09
C GLU A 359 -8.47 -11.71 -19.96
N LEU A 360 -8.46 -10.93 -18.88
CA LEU A 360 -9.41 -11.06 -17.79
C LEU A 360 -10.80 -10.65 -18.27
N VAL A 361 -11.74 -11.57 -18.22
CA VAL A 361 -13.13 -11.34 -18.67
C VAL A 361 -14.11 -11.32 -17.51
N PHE A 362 -13.76 -11.94 -16.37
CA PHE A 362 -14.60 -11.95 -15.19
C PHE A 362 -13.77 -12.20 -13.93
N PHE A 363 -14.21 -11.66 -12.81
CA PHE A 363 -13.71 -12.02 -11.49
C PHE A 363 -14.81 -11.85 -10.44
N GLU A 364 -14.75 -12.68 -9.41
CA GLU A 364 -15.66 -12.61 -8.28
C GLU A 364 -14.95 -13.08 -7.01
N LYS A 365 -15.22 -12.40 -5.89
CA LYS A 365 -14.74 -12.79 -4.58
C LYS A 365 -15.80 -13.66 -3.88
N THR A 366 -15.40 -14.79 -3.31
CA THR A 366 -16.30 -15.65 -2.54
C THR A 366 -16.82 -14.94 -1.30
N LYS A 367 -17.92 -15.43 -0.76
CA LYS A 367 -18.24 -15.20 0.65
C LYS A 367 -17.13 -15.79 1.52
N GLU A 368 -17.11 -15.44 2.80
CA GLU A 368 -16.21 -16.10 3.73
C GLU A 368 -16.53 -17.60 3.81
N LEU A 369 -15.51 -18.41 3.56
CA LEU A 369 -15.58 -19.87 3.62
C LEU A 369 -14.89 -20.34 4.89
N LEU A 370 -15.59 -21.13 5.70
CA LEU A 370 -15.01 -21.79 6.86
C LEU A 370 -14.12 -22.96 6.40
N PRO A 371 -13.19 -23.46 7.26
CA PRO A 371 -12.42 -24.65 6.97
C PRO A 371 -13.33 -25.82 6.55
N GLY A 372 -13.11 -26.33 5.35
CA GLY A 372 -13.87 -27.42 4.78
C GLY A 372 -15.08 -27.06 3.90
N ASP A 373 -15.53 -25.79 3.92
CA ASP A 373 -16.61 -25.31 3.06
C ASP A 373 -16.20 -25.27 1.60
#